data_312edacf6ea7416cbf443864b4bbee9a
#
_entry.id   312edacf6ea7416cbf443864b4bbee9a
#
_cell.length_a   1.000
_cell.length_b   1.000
_cell.length_c   1.000
_cell.angle_alpha   90.00
_cell.angle_beta   90.00
_cell.angle_gamma   90.00
#
_symmetry.space_group_name_H-M   'P 1'
#
loop_
_entity.id
_entity.type
_entity.pdbx_description
1 polymer ?
#
loop_
_entity_poly.entity_id
_entity_poly.type
_entity_poly.pdbx_seq_one_letter_code
_entity_poly.pdbx_strand_id
1 'polypeptide(L)'
;AFVVAVMTAFAYLELVTKYPHAGGAAVYTNKAFKIGFLTFMVAFTVMASGITSASTASRAFAENFMKGFGLENSPVTITIIALAFIALVMAVNLWGVGESVKANIVLTIIELTGLLIVIFVGFLAMANGKADFSRAMVFETPQDKSVFLAVSAATSLAFFAMVGFEDSVN
;
A
#
# COMPACT_ATOMS: atom_id res chain seq x y z
N ALA A 1 3.53 4.03 -13.81
CA ALA A 1 2.76 3.77 -12.60
C ALA A 1 1.71 4.86 -12.35
N PHE A 2 2.11 6.12 -12.11
CA PHE A 2 1.21 7.21 -11.70
C PHE A 2 0.00 7.43 -12.65
N VAL A 3 0.23 7.51 -13.96
CA VAL A 3 -0.85 7.70 -14.95
C VAL A 3 -1.90 6.57 -14.87
N VAL A 4 -1.44 5.32 -14.78
CA VAL A 4 -2.34 4.15 -14.65
C VAL A 4 -3.12 4.21 -13.35
N ALA A 5 -2.47 4.53 -12.22
CA ALA A 5 -3.13 4.67 -10.93
C ALA A 5 -4.22 5.76 -10.95
N VAL A 6 -3.92 6.93 -11.52
CA VAL A 6 -4.88 8.03 -11.66
C VAL A 6 -6.08 7.65 -12.53
N MET A 7 -5.85 7.01 -13.68
CA MET A 7 -6.93 6.54 -14.56
C MET A 7 -7.84 5.53 -13.85
N THR A 8 -7.23 4.61 -13.09
CA THR A 8 -7.99 3.62 -12.31
C THR A 8 -8.78 4.29 -11.19
N ALA A 9 -8.18 5.25 -10.46
CA ALA A 9 -8.87 6.00 -9.41
C ALA A 9 -10.09 6.76 -9.95
N PHE A 10 -10.00 7.39 -11.12
CA PHE A 10 -11.16 8.03 -11.76
C PHE A 10 -12.27 7.04 -12.12
N ALA A 11 -11.92 5.85 -12.59
CA ALA A 11 -12.92 4.81 -12.87
C ALA A 11 -13.64 4.37 -11.57
N TYR A 12 -12.91 4.21 -10.47
CA TYR A 12 -13.51 3.90 -9.16
C TYR A 12 -14.38 5.05 -8.63
N LEU A 13 -13.94 6.30 -8.81
CA LEU A 13 -14.72 7.48 -8.41
C LEU A 13 -16.08 7.53 -9.12
N GLU A 14 -16.11 7.23 -10.42
CA GLU A 14 -17.36 7.14 -11.18
C GLU A 14 -18.24 5.99 -10.69
N LEU A 15 -17.65 4.82 -10.43
CA LEU A 15 -18.38 3.63 -9.99
C LEU A 15 -18.97 3.80 -8.59
N VAL A 16 -18.24 4.41 -7.64
CA VAL A 16 -18.73 4.62 -6.27
C VAL A 16 -19.89 5.62 -6.23
N THR A 17 -19.85 6.64 -7.07
CA THR A 17 -20.96 7.60 -7.15
C THR A 17 -22.21 6.98 -7.77
N LYS A 18 -22.05 6.04 -8.68
CA LYS A 18 -23.16 5.34 -9.35
C LYS A 18 -23.73 4.18 -8.51
N TYR A 19 -22.87 3.51 -7.76
CA TYR A 19 -23.22 2.35 -6.92
C TYR A 19 -22.69 2.53 -5.49
N PRO A 20 -23.32 3.37 -4.67
CA PRO A 20 -22.84 3.70 -3.33
C PRO A 20 -23.13 2.57 -2.32
N HIS A 21 -22.59 1.39 -2.57
CA HIS A 21 -22.71 0.23 -1.70
C HIS A 21 -21.33 -0.33 -1.38
N ALA A 22 -21.09 -0.70 -0.13
CA ALA A 22 -19.90 -1.42 0.26
C ALA A 22 -19.74 -2.74 -0.52
N GLY A 23 -18.51 -3.07 -0.90
CA GLY A 23 -18.17 -4.28 -1.63
C GLY A 23 -17.36 -4.06 -2.91
N GLY A 24 -16.99 -2.81 -3.21
CA GLY A 24 -15.99 -2.41 -4.20
C GLY A 24 -16.07 -3.16 -5.53
N ALA A 25 -14.93 -3.64 -6.01
CA ALA A 25 -14.79 -4.29 -7.32
C ALA A 25 -15.74 -5.49 -7.53
N ALA A 26 -16.06 -6.25 -6.47
CA ALA A 26 -16.95 -7.39 -6.58
C ALA A 26 -18.41 -6.95 -6.91
N VAL A 27 -18.88 -5.89 -6.26
CA VAL A 27 -20.22 -5.32 -6.53
C VAL A 27 -20.28 -4.77 -7.95
N TYR A 28 -19.26 -4.02 -8.38
CA TYR A 28 -19.21 -3.46 -9.72
C TYR A 28 -19.19 -4.54 -10.79
N THR A 29 -18.40 -5.60 -10.59
CA THR A 29 -18.35 -6.77 -11.49
C THR A 29 -19.70 -7.46 -11.58
N ASN A 30 -20.37 -7.67 -10.45
CA ASN A 30 -21.69 -8.30 -10.42
C ASN A 30 -22.75 -7.45 -11.15
N LYS A 31 -22.72 -6.13 -10.98
CA LYS A 31 -23.64 -5.21 -11.66
C LYS A 31 -23.39 -5.17 -13.18
N ALA A 32 -22.13 -5.22 -13.60
CA ALA A 32 -21.76 -5.14 -15.01
C ALA A 32 -22.05 -6.44 -15.78
N PHE A 33 -21.65 -7.58 -15.22
CA PHE A 33 -21.63 -8.85 -15.94
C PHE A 33 -22.72 -9.84 -15.50
N LYS A 34 -23.19 -9.75 -14.25
CA LYS A 34 -24.19 -10.67 -13.65
C LYS A 34 -23.78 -12.16 -13.71
N ILE A 35 -22.47 -12.43 -13.75
CA ILE A 35 -21.89 -13.77 -13.78
C ILE A 35 -21.34 -14.09 -12.39
N GLY A 36 -21.99 -15.00 -11.66
CA GLY A 36 -21.62 -15.34 -10.26
C GLY A 36 -20.17 -15.83 -10.12
N PHE A 37 -19.69 -16.66 -11.05
CA PHE A 37 -18.31 -17.12 -11.04
C PHE A 37 -17.29 -15.99 -11.17
N LEU A 38 -17.52 -15.05 -12.09
CA LEU A 38 -16.65 -13.89 -12.28
C LEU A 38 -16.64 -12.99 -11.04
N THR A 39 -17.81 -12.76 -10.46
CA THR A 39 -17.94 -11.98 -9.20
C THR A 39 -17.17 -12.66 -8.06
N PHE A 40 -17.29 -13.99 -7.93
CA PHE A 40 -16.53 -14.75 -6.93
C PHE A 40 -15.02 -14.64 -7.16
N MET A 41 -14.55 -14.81 -8.38
CA MET A 41 -13.12 -14.69 -8.71
C MET A 41 -12.56 -13.31 -8.35
N VAL A 42 -13.29 -12.23 -8.64
CA VAL A 42 -12.88 -10.86 -8.29
C VAL A 42 -12.87 -10.68 -6.78
N ALA A 43 -13.93 -11.10 -6.07
CA ALA A 43 -13.99 -11.01 -4.61
C ALA A 43 -12.84 -11.78 -3.94
N PHE A 44 -12.57 -13.01 -4.41
CA PHE A 44 -11.47 -13.82 -3.91
C PHE A 44 -10.10 -13.18 -4.16
N THR A 45 -9.90 -12.60 -5.35
CA THR A 45 -8.63 -11.94 -5.69
C THR A 45 -8.40 -10.70 -4.83
N VAL A 46 -9.42 -9.87 -4.61
CA VAL A 46 -9.36 -8.69 -3.73
C VAL A 46 -9.04 -9.11 -2.30
N MET A 47 -9.73 -10.13 -1.78
CA MET A 47 -9.45 -10.67 -0.44
C MET A 47 -8.02 -11.21 -0.32
N ALA A 48 -7.55 -11.98 -1.30
CA ALA A 48 -6.20 -12.52 -1.30
C ALA A 48 -5.14 -11.41 -1.38
N SER A 49 -5.39 -10.36 -2.17
CA SER A 49 -4.56 -9.16 -2.24
C SER A 49 -4.46 -8.47 -0.88
N GLY A 50 -5.60 -8.26 -0.19
CA GLY A 50 -5.64 -7.66 1.15
C GLY A 50 -4.84 -8.46 2.18
N ILE A 51 -4.99 -9.79 2.20
CA ILE A 51 -4.23 -10.67 3.10
C ILE A 51 -2.73 -10.57 2.83
N THR A 52 -2.32 -10.59 1.56
CA THR A 52 -0.91 -10.49 1.16
C THR A 52 -0.33 -9.13 1.55
N SER A 53 -1.07 -8.05 1.31
CA SER A 53 -0.68 -6.68 1.69
C SER A 53 -0.52 -6.53 3.20
N ALA A 54 -1.48 -7.01 3.99
CA ALA A 54 -1.43 -6.99 5.45
C ALA A 54 -0.22 -7.78 5.98
N SER A 55 0.07 -8.95 5.41
CA SER A 55 1.23 -9.77 5.76
C SER A 55 2.54 -9.04 5.46
N THR A 56 2.67 -8.43 4.29
CA THR A 56 3.86 -7.69 3.88
C THR A 56 4.07 -6.45 4.76
N ALA A 57 3.00 -5.69 5.00
CA ALA A 57 3.06 -4.48 5.83
C ALA A 57 3.43 -4.80 7.28
N SER A 58 2.85 -5.87 7.87
CA SER A 58 3.17 -6.28 9.25
C SER A 58 4.61 -6.72 9.41
N ARG A 59 5.16 -7.41 8.39
CA ARG A 59 6.57 -7.80 8.38
C ARG A 59 7.49 -6.58 8.25
N ALA A 60 7.17 -5.66 7.34
CA ALA A 60 7.91 -4.40 7.20
C ALA A 60 7.88 -3.56 8.48
N PHE A 61 6.73 -3.51 9.15
CA PHE A 61 6.60 -2.89 10.47
C PHE A 61 7.58 -3.54 11.48
N ALA A 62 7.55 -4.88 11.59
CA ALA A 62 8.40 -5.61 12.53
C ALA A 62 9.91 -5.36 12.27
N GLU A 63 10.34 -5.40 11.01
CA GLU A 63 11.73 -5.14 10.64
C GLU A 63 12.17 -3.71 10.99
N ASN A 64 11.32 -2.71 10.70
CA ASN A 64 11.62 -1.33 11.04
C ASN A 64 11.56 -1.06 12.54
N PHE A 65 10.63 -1.70 13.26
CA PHE A 65 10.56 -1.65 14.71
C PHE A 65 11.87 -2.18 15.34
N MET A 66 12.32 -3.36 14.92
CA MET A 66 13.58 -3.94 15.42
C MET A 66 14.76 -3.01 15.14
N LYS A 67 14.87 -2.45 13.94
CA LYS A 67 15.93 -1.48 13.59
C LYS A 67 15.86 -0.22 14.43
N GLY A 68 14.66 0.32 14.63
CA GLY A 68 14.43 1.55 15.40
C GLY A 68 14.86 1.43 16.87
N PHE A 69 14.71 0.24 17.45
CA PHE A 69 15.11 -0.05 18.82
C PHE A 69 16.50 -0.70 18.95
N GLY A 70 17.24 -0.83 17.85
CA GLY A 70 18.57 -1.43 17.86
C GLY A 70 18.61 -2.92 18.28
N LEU A 71 17.49 -3.63 18.03
CA LEU A 71 17.38 -5.06 18.37
C LEU A 71 17.95 -5.94 17.26
N GLU A 72 18.48 -7.11 17.63
CA GLU A 72 19.01 -8.06 16.65
C GLU A 72 17.91 -8.60 15.73
N ASN A 73 18.14 -8.53 14.43
CA ASN A 73 17.21 -9.01 13.40
C ASN A 73 17.19 -10.56 13.34
N SER A 74 16.49 -11.20 14.28
CA SER A 74 16.20 -12.63 14.20
C SER A 74 14.92 -12.87 13.38
N PRO A 75 14.91 -13.80 12.40
CA PRO A 75 13.71 -14.14 11.63
C PRO A 75 12.51 -14.55 12.51
N VAL A 76 12.78 -15.22 13.62
CA VAL A 76 11.77 -15.64 14.58
C VAL A 76 11.15 -14.43 15.28
N THR A 77 11.98 -13.51 15.77
CA THR A 77 11.54 -12.30 16.45
C THR A 77 10.71 -11.40 15.53
N ILE A 78 11.14 -11.22 14.27
CA ILE A 78 10.39 -10.48 13.25
C ILE A 78 9.00 -11.11 13.06
N THR A 79 8.93 -12.43 12.95
CA THR A 79 7.65 -13.13 12.78
C THR A 79 6.73 -12.96 13.98
N ILE A 80 7.25 -13.04 15.20
CA ILE A 80 6.47 -12.84 16.43
C ILE A 80 5.92 -11.42 16.50
N ILE A 81 6.74 -10.41 16.22
CA ILE A 81 6.31 -9.00 16.26
C ILE A 81 5.28 -8.75 15.15
N ALA A 82 5.47 -9.29 13.95
CA ALA A 82 4.50 -9.16 12.85
C ALA A 82 3.15 -9.79 13.22
N LEU A 83 3.14 -10.99 13.80
CA LEU A 83 1.91 -11.64 14.25
C LEU A 83 1.23 -10.89 15.40
N ALA A 84 2.02 -10.36 16.36
CA ALA A 84 1.49 -9.53 17.44
C ALA A 84 0.83 -8.26 16.89
N PHE A 85 1.44 -7.62 15.89
CA PHE A 85 0.89 -6.45 15.23
C PHE A 85 -0.42 -6.76 14.51
N ILE A 86 -0.50 -7.85 13.73
CA ILE A 86 -1.75 -8.30 13.09
C ILE A 86 -2.83 -8.59 14.14
N ALA A 87 -2.47 -9.27 15.24
CA ALA A 87 -3.40 -9.56 16.33
C ALA A 87 -3.93 -8.28 17.00
N LEU A 88 -3.08 -7.27 17.18
CA LEU A 88 -3.49 -5.95 17.68
C LEU A 88 -4.49 -5.28 16.74
N VAL A 89 -4.17 -5.22 15.44
CA VAL A 89 -5.06 -4.63 14.42
C VAL A 89 -6.39 -5.39 14.38
N MET A 90 -6.36 -6.72 14.44
CA MET A 90 -7.57 -7.54 14.51
C MET A 90 -8.39 -7.22 15.76
N ALA A 91 -7.77 -7.08 16.92
CA ALA A 91 -8.46 -6.74 18.17
C ALA A 91 -9.16 -5.37 18.06
N VAL A 92 -8.50 -4.36 17.49
CA VAL A 92 -9.08 -3.03 17.25
C VAL A 92 -10.29 -3.13 16.31
N ASN A 93 -10.19 -3.90 15.23
CA ASN A 93 -11.30 -4.09 14.30
C ASN A 93 -12.49 -4.86 14.92
N LEU A 94 -12.23 -5.81 15.80
CA LEU A 94 -13.28 -6.54 16.52
C LEU A 94 -13.98 -5.69 17.58
N TRP A 95 -13.32 -4.65 18.09
CA TRP A 95 -13.93 -3.72 19.08
C TRP A 95 -15.09 -2.93 18.48
N GLY A 96 -14.99 -2.56 17.22
CA GLY A 96 -16.07 -1.91 16.49
C GLY A 96 -15.58 -1.03 15.34
N VAL A 97 -16.49 -0.76 14.41
CA VAL A 97 -16.18 0.06 13.21
C VAL A 97 -15.76 1.48 13.59
N GLY A 98 -16.38 2.06 14.63
CA GLY A 98 -16.06 3.41 15.08
C GLY A 98 -14.63 3.56 15.60
N GLU A 99 -14.15 2.60 16.37
CA GLU A 99 -12.79 2.55 16.90
C GLU A 99 -11.78 2.28 15.80
N SER A 100 -12.10 1.38 14.88
CA SER A 100 -11.28 1.10 13.70
C SER A 100 -11.09 2.35 12.82
N VAL A 101 -12.13 3.11 12.56
CA VAL A 101 -12.06 4.37 11.80
C VAL A 101 -11.21 5.42 12.53
N LYS A 102 -11.37 5.58 13.84
CA LYS A 102 -10.53 6.51 14.63
C LYS A 102 -9.05 6.12 14.59
N ALA A 103 -8.76 4.81 14.79
CA ALA A 103 -7.40 4.30 14.69
C ALA A 103 -6.79 4.57 13.30
N ASN A 104 -7.56 4.34 12.24
CA ASN A 104 -7.13 4.60 10.87
C ASN A 104 -6.83 6.09 10.64
N ILE A 105 -7.67 7.00 11.11
CA ILE A 105 -7.42 8.46 11.01
C ILE A 105 -6.10 8.83 11.71
N VAL A 106 -5.87 8.33 12.93
CA VAL A 106 -4.62 8.61 13.67
C VAL A 106 -3.41 8.09 12.91
N LEU A 107 -3.47 6.85 12.41
CA LEU A 107 -2.38 6.25 11.65
C LEU A 107 -2.12 7.02 10.35
N THR A 108 -3.15 7.43 9.64
CA THR A 108 -3.03 8.25 8.41
C THR A 108 -2.38 9.60 8.69
N ILE A 109 -2.70 10.26 9.81
CA ILE A 109 -2.04 11.52 10.20
C ILE A 109 -0.56 11.30 10.49
N ILE A 110 -0.22 10.22 11.18
CA ILE A 110 1.18 9.85 11.46
C ILE A 110 1.94 9.59 10.16
N GLU A 111 1.36 8.81 9.25
CA GLU A 111 1.94 8.51 7.94
C GLU A 111 2.16 9.78 7.11
N LEU A 112 1.13 10.62 6.98
CA LEU A 112 1.22 11.89 6.27
C LEU A 112 2.29 12.80 6.85
N THR A 113 2.38 12.88 8.18
CA THR A 113 3.41 13.66 8.87
C THR A 113 4.80 13.12 8.54
N GLY A 114 5.00 11.81 8.56
CA GLY A 114 6.25 11.17 8.17
C GLY A 114 6.66 11.50 6.74
N LEU A 115 5.73 11.41 5.80
CA LEU A 115 5.96 11.76 4.40
C LEU A 115 6.31 13.24 4.22
N LEU A 116 5.61 14.14 4.91
CA LEU A 116 5.91 15.58 4.87
C LEU A 116 7.29 15.90 5.43
N ILE A 117 7.73 15.23 6.50
CA ILE A 117 9.09 15.38 7.05
C ILE A 117 10.12 14.95 6.00
N VAL A 118 9.94 13.82 5.32
CA VAL A 118 10.86 13.36 4.27
C VAL A 118 10.94 14.37 3.13
N ILE A 119 9.80 14.88 2.66
CA ILE A 119 9.73 15.90 1.62
C ILE A 119 10.47 17.18 2.06
N PHE A 120 10.22 17.63 3.29
CA PHE A 120 10.86 18.83 3.84
C PHE A 120 12.38 18.69 3.94
N VAL A 121 12.85 17.55 4.45
CA VAL A 121 14.29 17.24 4.51
C VAL A 121 14.90 17.17 3.10
N GLY A 122 14.16 16.60 2.13
CA GLY A 122 14.57 16.58 0.73
C GLY A 122 14.75 17.98 0.16
N PHE A 123 13.81 18.89 0.40
CA PHE A 123 13.92 20.30 -0.01
C PHE A 123 15.10 21.02 0.65
N LEU A 124 15.33 20.77 1.95
CA LEU A 124 16.49 21.32 2.65
C LEU A 124 17.82 20.80 2.06
N ALA A 125 17.88 19.52 1.70
CA ALA A 125 19.06 18.96 1.05
C ALA A 125 19.33 19.59 -0.32
N MET A 126 18.26 19.83 -1.10
CA MET A 126 18.36 20.54 -2.39
C MET A 126 18.84 21.99 -2.21
N ALA A 127 18.25 22.72 -1.27
CA ALA A 127 18.62 24.11 -0.98
C ALA A 127 20.09 24.25 -0.52
N ASN A 128 20.62 23.23 0.15
CA ASN A 128 22.02 23.20 0.61
C ASN A 128 22.99 22.60 -0.44
N GLY A 129 22.55 22.39 -1.67
CA GLY A 129 23.41 21.87 -2.76
C GLY A 129 23.89 20.42 -2.54
N LYS A 130 23.24 19.66 -1.65
CA LYS A 130 23.56 18.24 -1.35
C LYS A 130 22.83 17.24 -2.24
N ALA A 131 21.95 17.71 -3.13
CA ALA A 131 21.20 16.87 -4.04
C ALA A 131 21.96 16.68 -5.35
N ASP A 132 22.14 15.43 -5.74
CA ASP A 132 22.72 15.06 -7.03
C ASP A 132 21.60 14.72 -8.01
N PHE A 133 21.22 15.69 -8.84
CA PHE A 133 20.16 15.51 -9.84
C PHE A 133 20.58 14.62 -11.01
N SER A 134 21.88 14.39 -11.21
CA SER A 134 22.37 13.51 -12.29
C SER A 134 21.87 12.07 -12.08
N ARG A 135 21.74 11.64 -10.83
CA ARG A 135 21.24 10.30 -10.47
C ARG A 135 19.80 10.04 -10.86
N ALA A 136 19.00 11.08 -11.04
CA ALA A 136 17.59 10.93 -11.43
C ALA A 136 17.42 10.37 -12.87
N MET A 137 18.47 10.49 -13.69
CA MET A 137 18.50 10.01 -15.08
C MET A 137 19.39 8.80 -15.30
N VAL A 138 19.99 8.26 -14.24
CA VAL A 138 20.85 7.07 -14.32
C VAL A 138 20.03 5.82 -14.03
N PHE A 139 20.02 4.90 -14.99
CA PHE A 139 19.43 3.58 -14.84
C PHE A 139 20.49 2.61 -14.31
N GLU A 140 20.54 2.41 -12.99
CA GLU A 140 21.39 1.39 -12.38
C GLU A 140 20.71 0.02 -12.54
N THR A 141 20.94 -0.65 -13.65
CA THR A 141 20.45 -2.02 -13.85
C THR A 141 21.51 -3.02 -13.43
N PRO A 142 21.16 -4.10 -12.70
CA PRO A 142 22.05 -5.23 -12.53
C PRO A 142 22.53 -5.76 -13.89
N GLN A 143 23.79 -6.15 -14.00
CA GLN A 143 24.42 -6.54 -15.27
C GLN A 143 23.69 -7.67 -16.03
N ASP A 144 22.85 -8.44 -15.34
CA ASP A 144 22.14 -9.60 -15.89
C ASP A 144 20.67 -9.31 -16.31
N LYS A 145 20.18 -8.06 -16.16
CA LYS A 145 18.78 -7.74 -16.48
C LYS A 145 18.68 -6.67 -17.57
N SER A 146 17.79 -6.88 -18.52
CA SER A 146 17.47 -5.84 -19.51
C SER A 146 16.83 -4.61 -18.82
N VAL A 147 17.13 -3.41 -19.33
CA VAL A 147 16.53 -2.15 -18.84
C VAL A 147 15.01 -2.23 -18.80
N PHE A 148 14.39 -2.87 -19.80
CA PHE A 148 12.95 -3.06 -19.86
C PHE A 148 12.41 -3.85 -18.66
N LEU A 149 13.04 -4.95 -18.29
CA LEU A 149 12.62 -5.76 -17.15
C LEU A 149 12.82 -5.00 -15.82
N ALA A 150 13.90 -4.24 -15.70
CA ALA A 150 14.15 -3.43 -14.50
C ALA A 150 13.12 -2.32 -14.35
N VAL A 151 12.80 -1.60 -15.43
CA VAL A 151 11.77 -0.55 -15.44
C VAL A 151 10.38 -1.14 -15.19
N SER A 152 10.06 -2.29 -15.76
CA SER A 152 8.77 -2.97 -15.52
C SER A 152 8.61 -3.39 -14.06
N ALA A 153 9.65 -3.97 -13.46
CA ALA A 153 9.65 -4.35 -12.04
C ALA A 153 9.54 -3.13 -11.11
N ALA A 154 10.30 -2.06 -11.39
CA ALA A 154 10.21 -0.81 -10.64
C ALA A 154 8.84 -0.15 -10.79
N THR A 155 8.24 -0.19 -11.98
CA THR A 155 6.89 0.33 -12.24
C THR A 155 5.84 -0.45 -11.46
N SER A 156 5.93 -1.78 -11.41
CA SER A 156 5.02 -2.61 -10.62
C SER A 156 5.12 -2.31 -9.13
N LEU A 157 6.34 -2.14 -8.62
CA LEU A 157 6.57 -1.80 -7.21
C LEU A 157 6.04 -0.39 -6.88
N ALA A 158 6.30 0.59 -7.74
CA ALA A 158 5.79 1.94 -7.58
C ALA A 158 4.27 2.01 -7.71
N PHE A 159 3.66 1.18 -8.57
CA PHE A 159 2.21 1.07 -8.67
C PHE A 159 1.60 0.50 -7.38
N PHE A 160 2.22 -0.51 -6.79
CA PHE A 160 1.77 -1.09 -5.51
C PHE A 160 1.72 -0.03 -4.39
N ALA A 161 2.70 0.88 -4.35
CA ALA A 161 2.69 1.98 -3.37
C ALA A 161 1.59 3.04 -3.61
N MET A 162 0.99 3.07 -4.80
CA MET A 162 -0.09 3.98 -5.18
C MET A 162 -1.48 3.33 -5.11
N VAL A 163 -1.56 2.03 -4.91
CA VAL A 163 -2.81 1.27 -4.72
C VAL A 163 -3.31 1.47 -3.29
N GLY A 164 -4.62 1.42 -3.10
CA GLY A 164 -5.29 1.62 -1.81
C GLY A 164 -6.53 2.50 -1.93
N PHE A 165 -6.71 3.18 -3.05
CA PHE A 165 -7.92 3.97 -3.31
C PHE A 165 -9.16 3.09 -3.46
N GLU A 166 -9.02 1.83 -3.82
CA GLU A 166 -10.09 0.83 -3.87
C GLU A 166 -10.64 0.50 -2.49
N ASP A 167 -9.82 0.58 -1.44
CA ASP A 167 -10.24 0.31 -0.07
C ASP A 167 -11.17 1.40 0.48
N SER A 168 -11.11 2.60 -0.08
CA SER A 168 -11.99 3.71 0.29
C SER A 168 -13.44 3.54 -0.20
N VAL A 169 -13.69 2.56 -1.07
CA VAL A 169 -15.02 2.25 -1.63
C VAL A 169 -15.59 0.90 -1.19
N ASN A 170 -14.96 0.24 -0.22
CA ASN A 170 -15.38 -1.02 0.40
C ASN A 170 -16.19 -0.82 1.68
#